data_3228487442badb44469ebdeaf2ee741a
#
_entry.id   3228487442badb44469ebdeaf2ee741a
#
_cell.length_a   1.000
_cell.length_b   1.000
_cell.length_c   1.000
_cell.angle_alpha   90.00
_cell.angle_beta   90.00
_cell.angle_gamma   90.00
#
_symmetry.space_group_name_H-M   'P 1'
#
loop_
_entity.id
_entity.type
_entity.pdbx_description
1 polymer ?
#
loop_
_entity_poly.entity_id
_entity_poly.type
_entity_poly.pdbx_seq_one_letter_code
_entity_poly.pdbx_strand_id
1 'polypeptide(L)'
;MWVRGHNWQAIYGKTSRAVFTTDSARKEPKMEFGLYTFADVGPRIDPARRLHNLLEEIELADELGLDVFGVGEHHRPDYAISSPAVALAAAAARTRNIRLTSAVTVLSSDDPVRVFQDFATLDLISDGRAEIMAGRGSFIESFPLFGYDLGDYDDLFSEKLELLLRLRESERVTWSGKHRAPLDDAGVYPRPLQDPLPVWIAVGGTPQSVVRAALLGLPLAIAIIGGQPEHFAPLARLYREAARRAGHDPARLPVSINSHTYVADTSQQASDEYYPTYAAMMNRIGRERGWSPMGRSQFEMGRSPHGALLVGSPEEVVQKILFEHELFGHKRFMAQISVGTLPHEKVLRAIELFGTEVAPTVRKEIERRSTSSAGGPAAS
;
A
#
# COMPACT_ATOMS: atom_id res chain seq x y z
N MET A 1 -5.31 26.05 17.83
CA MET A 1 -5.65 27.03 16.79
C MET A 1 -6.31 26.27 15.67
N TRP A 2 -7.63 26.42 15.50
CA TRP A 2 -8.45 25.62 14.58
C TRP A 2 -8.15 26.07 13.15
N VAL A 3 -7.62 25.13 12.34
CA VAL A 3 -7.40 25.34 10.90
C VAL A 3 -8.77 25.38 10.22
N ARG A 4 -9.02 26.41 9.41
CA ARG A 4 -10.25 26.57 8.62
C ARG A 4 -10.40 25.36 7.70
N GLY A 5 -11.32 24.46 8.08
CA GLY A 5 -11.61 23.24 7.32
C GLY A 5 -12.36 23.56 6.03
N HIS A 6 -11.94 22.96 4.95
CA HIS A 6 -12.78 22.78 3.78
C HIS A 6 -14.03 22.01 4.20
N ASN A 7 -15.20 22.50 3.83
CA ASN A 7 -16.48 21.91 4.25
C ASN A 7 -16.81 20.67 3.38
N TRP A 8 -16.16 19.57 3.71
CA TRP A 8 -16.32 18.29 3.00
C TRP A 8 -17.76 17.74 3.02
N GLN A 9 -18.56 18.07 4.04
CA GLN A 9 -19.96 17.67 4.13
C GLN A 9 -20.86 18.34 3.09
N ALA A 10 -20.52 19.54 2.60
CA ALA A 10 -21.29 20.24 1.60
C ALA A 10 -21.10 19.65 0.18
N ILE A 11 -19.99 18.98 -0.08
CA ILE A 11 -19.63 18.44 -1.39
C ILE A 11 -20.29 17.06 -1.61
N TYR A 12 -20.47 16.25 -0.56
CA TYR A 12 -20.93 14.85 -0.66
C TYR A 12 -22.34 14.58 -0.09
N GLY A 13 -23.14 15.62 0.12
CA GLY A 13 -24.46 15.55 0.75
C GLY A 13 -25.59 14.85 -0.03
N LYS A 14 -25.32 14.19 -1.16
CA LYS A 14 -26.31 13.38 -1.89
C LYS A 14 -25.69 12.06 -2.37
N THR A 15 -25.58 11.10 -1.46
CA THR A 15 -25.31 9.72 -1.85
C THR A 15 -26.59 9.11 -2.44
N SER A 16 -26.54 8.72 -3.70
CA SER A 16 -27.55 7.86 -4.33
C SER A 16 -27.66 6.55 -3.53
N ARG A 17 -28.87 6.20 -3.12
CA ARG A 17 -29.19 4.90 -2.52
C ARG A 17 -28.98 3.81 -3.57
N ALA A 18 -27.85 3.15 -3.52
CA ALA A 18 -27.67 1.86 -4.19
C ALA A 18 -28.59 0.84 -3.46
N VAL A 19 -29.53 0.28 -4.17
CA VAL A 19 -30.38 -0.83 -3.70
C VAL A 19 -29.50 -2.07 -3.67
N PHE A 20 -29.07 -2.48 -2.49
CA PHE A 20 -28.36 -3.74 -2.31
C PHE A 20 -29.35 -4.85 -2.00
N THR A 21 -29.42 -5.84 -2.88
CA THR A 21 -30.10 -7.11 -2.61
C THR A 21 -29.38 -7.82 -1.45
N THR A 22 -30.15 -8.12 -0.41
CA THR A 22 -29.75 -8.99 0.69
C THR A 22 -29.71 -10.43 0.18
N ASP A 23 -28.55 -11.06 0.13
CA ASP A 23 -28.49 -12.49 0.43
C ASP A 23 -27.05 -13.02 0.69
N SER A 24 -27.02 -14.11 1.46
CA SER A 24 -25.95 -15.00 1.89
C SER A 24 -25.11 -14.54 3.09
N ALA A 25 -25.01 -15.45 4.06
CA ALA A 25 -24.09 -15.43 5.19
C ALA A 25 -22.65 -15.18 4.69
N ARG A 26 -22.18 -13.93 4.77
CA ARG A 26 -20.87 -13.52 4.26
C ARG A 26 -19.80 -14.11 5.17
N LYS A 27 -19.01 -15.06 4.63
CA LYS A 27 -17.71 -15.37 5.20
C LYS A 27 -16.95 -14.07 5.38
N GLU A 28 -16.34 -13.85 6.55
CA GLU A 28 -15.41 -12.74 6.71
C GLU A 28 -14.36 -12.76 5.57
N PRO A 29 -14.01 -11.59 5.00
CA PRO A 29 -13.04 -11.55 3.93
C PRO A 29 -11.73 -12.16 4.42
N LYS A 30 -11.20 -13.11 3.64
CA LYS A 30 -9.93 -13.80 3.90
C LYS A 30 -8.82 -12.76 4.02
N MET A 31 -7.88 -12.98 4.96
CA MET A 31 -6.68 -12.16 5.07
C MET A 31 -5.87 -12.21 3.79
N GLU A 32 -5.64 -11.04 3.19
CA GLU A 32 -4.85 -10.88 1.97
C GLU A 32 -3.38 -10.67 2.30
N PHE A 33 -2.52 -11.31 1.52
CA PHE A 33 -1.07 -11.16 1.58
C PHE A 33 -0.53 -10.67 0.25
N GLY A 34 0.32 -9.65 0.33
CA GLY A 34 0.96 -9.12 -0.86
C GLY A 34 2.39 -8.69 -0.62
N LEU A 35 3.02 -8.37 -1.73
CA LEU A 35 4.37 -7.84 -1.78
C LEU A 35 4.36 -6.44 -2.38
N TYR A 36 5.39 -5.65 -2.07
CA TYR A 36 5.67 -4.45 -2.83
C TYR A 36 7.16 -4.14 -2.86
N THR A 37 7.56 -3.37 -3.86
CA THR A 37 8.96 -2.96 -4.05
C THR A 37 9.04 -1.58 -4.70
N PHE A 38 10.15 -0.90 -4.47
CA PHE A 38 10.53 0.33 -5.20
C PHE A 38 11.52 0.05 -6.34
N ALA A 39 11.85 -1.23 -6.54
CA ALA A 39 12.85 -1.68 -7.52
C ALA A 39 14.19 -0.97 -7.36
N ASP A 40 14.77 -1.12 -6.16
CA ASP A 40 16.06 -0.52 -5.82
C ASP A 40 17.15 -0.91 -6.83
N VAL A 41 17.93 0.08 -7.25
CA VAL A 41 19.12 -0.08 -8.12
C VAL A 41 20.36 0.38 -7.38
N GLY A 42 21.52 -0.07 -7.83
CA GLY A 42 22.78 0.27 -7.21
C GLY A 42 23.97 -0.13 -8.11
N PRO A 43 25.20 0.03 -7.65
CA PRO A 43 26.38 -0.14 -8.49
C PRO A 43 26.54 -1.50 -9.19
N ARG A 44 25.82 -2.52 -8.73
CA ARG A 44 25.90 -3.91 -9.26
C ARG A 44 24.66 -4.37 -10.01
N ILE A 45 23.61 -3.54 -10.04
CA ILE A 45 22.34 -3.89 -10.71
C ILE A 45 21.91 -2.68 -11.53
N ASP A 46 21.95 -2.80 -12.85
CA ASP A 46 21.43 -1.76 -13.73
C ASP A 46 19.90 -1.77 -13.77
N PRO A 47 19.25 -0.65 -14.14
CA PRO A 47 17.79 -0.53 -14.13
C PRO A 47 17.10 -1.55 -15.04
N ALA A 48 17.66 -1.90 -16.21
CA ALA A 48 17.02 -2.85 -17.12
C ALA A 48 16.98 -4.25 -16.48
N ARG A 49 18.10 -4.73 -15.93
CA ARG A 49 18.14 -6.00 -15.22
C ARG A 49 17.22 -6.01 -14.01
N ARG A 50 17.14 -4.89 -13.25
CA ARG A 50 16.24 -4.78 -12.10
C ARG A 50 14.77 -4.90 -12.50
N LEU A 51 14.37 -4.31 -13.64
CA LEU A 51 13.00 -4.44 -14.14
C LEU A 51 12.67 -5.87 -14.60
N HIS A 52 13.61 -6.57 -15.22
CA HIS A 52 13.44 -7.99 -15.54
C HIS A 52 13.24 -8.83 -14.27
N ASN A 53 14.10 -8.62 -13.27
CA ASN A 53 13.97 -9.28 -11.97
C ASN A 53 12.62 -8.99 -11.30
N LEU A 54 12.13 -7.76 -11.39
CA LEU A 54 10.81 -7.39 -10.87
C LEU A 54 9.69 -8.23 -11.50
N LEU A 55 9.72 -8.43 -12.81
CA LEU A 55 8.69 -9.24 -13.48
C LEU A 55 8.75 -10.70 -13.03
N GLU A 56 9.95 -11.27 -12.84
CA GLU A 56 10.12 -12.61 -12.27
C GLU A 56 9.60 -12.70 -10.83
N GLU A 57 9.82 -11.66 -10.01
CA GLU A 57 9.29 -11.58 -8.63
C GLU A 57 7.75 -11.56 -8.62
N ILE A 58 7.12 -10.82 -9.55
CA ILE A 58 5.66 -10.74 -9.65
C ILE A 58 5.06 -12.05 -10.16
N GLU A 59 5.68 -12.70 -11.14
CA GLU A 59 5.26 -14.01 -11.64
C GLU A 59 5.31 -15.07 -10.53
N LEU A 60 6.42 -15.14 -9.80
CA LEU A 60 6.55 -16.06 -8.66
C LEU A 60 5.48 -15.80 -7.59
N ALA A 61 5.21 -14.54 -7.29
CA ALA A 61 4.16 -14.17 -6.33
C ALA A 61 2.75 -14.63 -6.77
N ASP A 62 2.44 -14.53 -8.07
CA ASP A 62 1.19 -15.03 -8.66
C ASP A 62 1.11 -16.56 -8.59
N GLU A 63 2.19 -17.26 -8.94
CA GLU A 63 2.28 -18.73 -8.89
C GLU A 63 2.09 -19.27 -7.47
N LEU A 64 2.61 -18.57 -6.47
CA LEU A 64 2.47 -18.92 -5.04
C LEU A 64 1.11 -18.55 -4.44
N GLY A 65 0.22 -17.94 -5.22
CA GLY A 65 -1.13 -17.56 -4.76
C GLY A 65 -1.14 -16.42 -3.75
N LEU A 66 -0.20 -15.49 -3.84
CA LEU A 66 -0.29 -14.21 -3.15
C LEU A 66 -1.36 -13.34 -3.80
N ASP A 67 -2.00 -12.47 -3.01
CA ASP A 67 -3.21 -11.77 -3.43
C ASP A 67 -2.94 -10.46 -4.17
N VAL A 68 -1.81 -9.79 -3.88
CA VAL A 68 -1.51 -8.47 -4.47
C VAL A 68 -0.02 -8.21 -4.58
N PHE A 69 0.39 -7.51 -5.65
CA PHE A 69 1.74 -6.99 -5.81
C PHE A 69 1.71 -5.49 -6.12
N GLY A 70 2.52 -4.73 -5.36
CA GLY A 70 2.62 -3.28 -5.50
C GLY A 70 3.97 -2.81 -6.01
N VAL A 71 3.98 -1.75 -6.83
CA VAL A 71 5.21 -1.07 -7.23
C VAL A 71 5.14 0.41 -6.87
N GLY A 72 6.20 0.92 -6.24
CA GLY A 72 6.30 2.32 -5.84
C GLY A 72 6.81 3.22 -6.96
N GLU A 73 6.45 4.49 -6.88
CA GLU A 73 6.88 5.54 -7.78
C GLU A 73 7.99 6.38 -7.14
N HIS A 74 9.14 6.44 -7.81
CA HIS A 74 10.26 7.26 -7.37
C HIS A 74 11.01 7.87 -8.57
N HIS A 75 11.37 9.15 -8.45
CA HIS A 75 12.09 9.91 -9.48
C HIS A 75 13.55 10.16 -9.05
N ARG A 76 14.24 9.07 -8.66
CA ARG A 76 15.59 9.10 -8.10
C ARG A 76 16.48 8.07 -8.80
N PRO A 77 17.80 8.32 -8.88
CA PRO A 77 18.73 7.36 -9.48
C PRO A 77 18.82 6.02 -8.74
N ASP A 78 18.31 5.94 -7.53
CA ASP A 78 18.34 4.76 -6.67
C ASP A 78 17.24 3.73 -6.98
N TYR A 79 16.27 4.09 -7.81
CA TYR A 79 15.08 3.28 -8.10
C TYR A 79 14.82 3.20 -9.60
N ALA A 80 14.34 2.04 -10.05
CA ALA A 80 14.12 1.80 -11.49
C ALA A 80 12.72 2.19 -11.96
N ILE A 81 11.78 2.53 -11.04
CA ILE A 81 10.37 2.77 -11.38
C ILE A 81 9.99 4.22 -11.11
N SER A 82 9.66 4.95 -12.18
CA SER A 82 9.03 6.27 -12.16
C SER A 82 7.60 6.25 -12.73
N SER A 83 7.19 5.14 -13.35
CA SER A 83 5.87 4.96 -13.97
C SER A 83 5.28 3.60 -13.57
N PRO A 84 4.64 3.49 -12.40
CA PRO A 84 4.11 2.22 -11.90
C PRO A 84 3.19 1.51 -12.90
N ALA A 85 2.27 2.22 -13.54
CA ALA A 85 1.31 1.65 -14.48
C ALA A 85 1.98 0.93 -15.66
N VAL A 86 3.13 1.43 -16.15
CA VAL A 86 3.88 0.80 -17.25
C VAL A 86 4.48 -0.54 -16.81
N ALA A 87 5.10 -0.58 -15.62
CA ALA A 87 5.67 -1.81 -15.07
C ALA A 87 4.57 -2.85 -14.74
N LEU A 88 3.45 -2.39 -14.18
CA LEU A 88 2.30 -3.23 -13.85
C LEU A 88 1.60 -3.77 -15.10
N ALA A 89 1.54 -3.01 -16.21
CA ALA A 89 1.00 -3.50 -17.47
C ALA A 89 1.84 -4.65 -18.06
N ALA A 90 3.17 -4.57 -17.95
CA ALA A 90 4.03 -5.68 -18.33
C ALA A 90 3.80 -6.92 -17.45
N ALA A 91 3.62 -6.74 -16.15
CA ALA A 91 3.30 -7.81 -15.22
C ALA A 91 1.91 -8.41 -15.48
N ALA A 92 0.91 -7.57 -15.83
CA ALA A 92 -0.45 -8.02 -16.14
C ALA A 92 -0.49 -9.04 -17.28
N ALA A 93 0.36 -8.86 -18.31
CA ALA A 93 0.47 -9.77 -19.44
C ALA A 93 1.14 -11.11 -19.08
N ARG A 94 1.81 -11.21 -17.94
CA ARG A 94 2.59 -12.38 -17.49
C ARG A 94 1.93 -13.11 -16.30
N THR A 95 0.91 -12.52 -15.68
CA THR A 95 0.23 -13.04 -14.49
C THR A 95 -1.26 -13.26 -14.75
N ARG A 96 -1.96 -13.98 -13.86
CA ARG A 96 -3.36 -14.36 -14.05
C ARG A 96 -4.28 -14.02 -12.88
N ASN A 97 -3.79 -14.04 -11.65
CA ASN A 97 -4.62 -13.98 -10.46
C ASN A 97 -4.28 -12.79 -9.56
N ILE A 98 -2.99 -12.48 -9.41
CA ILE A 98 -2.50 -11.46 -8.49
C ILE A 98 -3.01 -10.07 -8.89
N ARG A 99 -3.50 -9.31 -7.92
CA ARG A 99 -3.86 -7.91 -8.13
C ARG A 99 -2.61 -7.04 -8.22
N LEU A 100 -2.71 -6.01 -9.03
CA LEU A 100 -1.61 -5.14 -9.40
C LEU A 100 -1.92 -3.72 -8.92
N THR A 101 -1.13 -3.23 -7.98
CA THR A 101 -1.35 -1.91 -7.38
C THR A 101 -0.10 -1.02 -7.45
N SER A 102 -0.29 0.28 -7.49
CA SER A 102 0.82 1.17 -7.11
C SER A 102 1.07 1.10 -5.58
N ALA A 103 2.29 1.45 -5.15
CA ALA A 103 2.64 1.46 -3.73
C ALA A 103 3.73 2.51 -3.38
N VAL A 104 3.47 3.79 -3.75
CA VAL A 104 2.21 4.44 -4.15
C VAL A 104 2.32 5.09 -5.52
N THR A 105 1.18 5.57 -6.10
CA THR A 105 1.17 6.65 -7.06
C THR A 105 1.32 7.97 -6.31
N VAL A 106 2.31 8.80 -6.65
CA VAL A 106 2.54 10.12 -6.03
C VAL A 106 1.54 11.13 -6.61
N LEU A 107 0.28 11.02 -6.20
CA LEU A 107 -0.82 11.79 -6.78
C LEU A 107 -0.63 13.31 -6.65
N SER A 108 0.15 13.77 -5.66
CA SER A 108 0.46 15.21 -5.50
C SER A 108 1.16 15.80 -6.72
N SER A 109 2.00 15.03 -7.41
CA SER A 109 2.78 15.49 -8.57
C SER A 109 2.32 14.94 -9.92
N ASP A 110 1.35 14.00 -9.93
CA ASP A 110 0.81 13.45 -11.17
C ASP A 110 -0.53 14.12 -11.58
N ASP A 111 -0.97 13.94 -12.84
CA ASP A 111 -2.28 14.37 -13.31
C ASP A 111 -3.33 13.29 -13.03
N PRO A 112 -4.40 13.57 -12.26
CA PRO A 112 -5.38 12.56 -11.89
C PRO A 112 -6.15 11.98 -13.08
N VAL A 113 -6.28 12.71 -14.21
CA VAL A 113 -6.87 12.16 -15.44
C VAL A 113 -5.94 11.10 -16.03
N ARG A 114 -4.62 11.39 -16.08
CA ARG A 114 -3.64 10.41 -16.56
C ARG A 114 -3.60 9.17 -15.68
N VAL A 115 -3.52 9.36 -14.36
CA VAL A 115 -3.56 8.25 -13.39
C VAL A 115 -4.80 7.38 -13.59
N PHE A 116 -5.98 8.00 -13.71
CA PHE A 116 -7.20 7.24 -13.96
C PHE A 116 -7.15 6.45 -15.28
N GLN A 117 -6.71 7.08 -16.38
CA GLN A 117 -6.61 6.43 -17.69
C GLN A 117 -5.60 5.27 -17.70
N ASP A 118 -4.46 5.45 -17.07
CA ASP A 118 -3.41 4.44 -16.98
C ASP A 118 -3.90 3.22 -16.20
N PHE A 119 -4.53 3.42 -15.05
CA PHE A 119 -5.06 2.32 -14.24
C PHE A 119 -6.36 1.72 -14.81
N ALA A 120 -7.19 2.49 -15.50
CA ALA A 120 -8.32 1.94 -16.25
C ALA A 120 -7.83 1.05 -17.41
N THR A 121 -6.78 1.46 -18.12
CA THR A 121 -6.15 0.65 -19.16
C THR A 121 -5.53 -0.62 -18.59
N LEU A 122 -4.80 -0.50 -17.47
CA LEU A 122 -4.24 -1.64 -16.75
C LEU A 122 -5.34 -2.62 -16.30
N ASP A 123 -6.46 -2.09 -15.84
CA ASP A 123 -7.61 -2.88 -15.39
C ASP A 123 -8.21 -3.73 -16.53
N LEU A 124 -8.36 -3.14 -17.70
CA LEU A 124 -8.80 -3.84 -18.90
C LEU A 124 -7.80 -4.91 -19.37
N ILE A 125 -6.48 -4.60 -19.36
CA ILE A 125 -5.43 -5.56 -19.73
C ILE A 125 -5.37 -6.74 -18.75
N SER A 126 -5.61 -6.48 -17.48
CA SER A 126 -5.48 -7.47 -16.40
C SER A 126 -6.78 -8.21 -16.07
N ASP A 127 -7.88 -8.01 -16.82
CA ASP A 127 -9.19 -8.58 -16.52
C ASP A 127 -9.70 -8.24 -15.10
N GLY A 128 -9.60 -6.95 -14.72
CA GLY A 128 -10.17 -6.46 -13.46
C GLY A 128 -9.28 -6.66 -12.23
N ARG A 129 -7.96 -6.65 -12.38
CA ARG A 129 -7.00 -6.84 -11.26
C ARG A 129 -6.25 -5.58 -10.84
N ALA A 130 -6.54 -4.41 -11.44
CA ALA A 130 -5.86 -3.17 -11.10
C ALA A 130 -6.41 -2.54 -9.82
N GLU A 131 -5.53 -1.92 -9.05
CA GLU A 131 -5.85 -1.06 -7.90
C GLU A 131 -4.94 0.16 -7.92
N ILE A 132 -5.42 1.30 -7.42
CA ILE A 132 -4.61 2.49 -7.17
C ILE A 132 -4.37 2.61 -5.67
N MET A 133 -3.12 2.66 -5.23
CA MET A 133 -2.79 3.12 -3.89
C MET A 133 -2.22 4.53 -4.02
N ALA A 134 -3.04 5.52 -3.67
CA ALA A 134 -2.69 6.94 -3.78
C ALA A 134 -1.96 7.42 -2.52
N GLY A 135 -0.87 8.12 -2.71
CA GLY A 135 -0.07 8.71 -1.64
C GLY A 135 0.46 10.08 -2.01
N ARG A 136 0.97 10.80 -1.00
CA ARG A 136 1.61 12.10 -1.19
C ARG A 136 3.08 12.02 -1.61
N GLY A 137 3.66 10.80 -1.56
CA GLY A 137 5.08 10.59 -1.71
C GLY A 137 5.87 10.92 -0.43
N SER A 138 6.94 10.17 -0.18
CA SER A 138 7.86 10.40 0.94
C SER A 138 9.12 11.17 0.53
N PHE A 139 9.36 11.27 -0.76
CA PHE A 139 10.45 12.03 -1.36
C PHE A 139 9.90 13.22 -2.15
N ILE A 140 10.71 14.25 -2.29
CA ILE A 140 10.27 15.56 -2.81
C ILE A 140 10.66 15.81 -4.26
N GLU A 141 11.40 14.91 -4.88
CA GLU A 141 12.03 15.10 -6.20
C GLU A 141 11.01 15.27 -7.32
N SER A 142 9.84 14.67 -7.21
CA SER A 142 8.77 14.81 -8.20
C SER A 142 8.22 16.24 -8.29
N PHE A 143 8.24 17.00 -7.20
CA PHE A 143 7.67 18.35 -7.19
C PHE A 143 8.40 19.30 -8.14
N PRO A 144 9.72 19.57 -7.98
CA PRO A 144 10.43 20.44 -8.92
C PRO A 144 10.53 19.82 -10.33
N LEU A 145 10.55 18.47 -10.44
CA LEU A 145 10.61 17.79 -11.73
C LEU A 145 9.35 18.06 -12.58
N PHE A 146 8.18 18.12 -11.96
CA PHE A 146 6.90 18.38 -12.62
C PHE A 146 6.40 19.82 -12.44
N GLY A 147 7.21 20.71 -11.87
CA GLY A 147 6.91 22.13 -11.77
C GLY A 147 5.93 22.49 -10.65
N TYR A 148 5.87 21.71 -9.59
CA TYR A 148 5.03 21.97 -8.41
C TYR A 148 5.84 22.57 -7.26
N ASP A 149 5.21 23.43 -6.47
CA ASP A 149 5.77 23.98 -5.25
C ASP A 149 5.48 23.05 -4.04
N LEU A 150 6.50 22.82 -3.21
CA LEU A 150 6.35 22.05 -1.98
C LEU A 150 5.42 22.71 -0.95
N GLY A 151 5.25 24.03 -1.02
CA GLY A 151 4.29 24.76 -0.21
C GLY A 151 2.83 24.36 -0.45
N ASP A 152 2.52 23.85 -1.66
CA ASP A 152 1.20 23.36 -2.03
C ASP A 152 1.00 21.84 -1.79
N TYR A 153 1.92 21.18 -1.08
CA TYR A 153 1.96 19.72 -0.88
C TYR A 153 0.64 19.08 -0.48
N ASP A 154 -0.05 19.65 0.52
CA ASP A 154 -1.33 19.10 1.02
C ASP A 154 -2.51 19.48 0.13
N ASP A 155 -2.50 20.69 -0.44
CA ASP A 155 -3.55 21.18 -1.35
C ASP A 155 -3.55 20.38 -2.66
N LEU A 156 -2.38 20.16 -3.26
CA LEU A 156 -2.19 19.34 -4.45
C LEU A 156 -2.79 17.94 -4.30
N PHE A 157 -2.44 17.25 -3.21
CA PHE A 157 -2.99 15.93 -2.96
C PHE A 157 -4.51 15.94 -2.79
N SER A 158 -5.04 16.91 -2.04
CA SER A 158 -6.45 16.98 -1.74
C SER A 158 -7.27 17.25 -2.99
N GLU A 159 -6.86 18.23 -3.80
CA GLU A 159 -7.51 18.60 -5.05
C GLU A 159 -7.47 17.47 -6.08
N LYS A 160 -6.30 16.86 -6.26
CA LYS A 160 -6.12 15.79 -7.24
C LYS A 160 -6.83 14.50 -6.85
N LEU A 161 -6.89 14.19 -5.55
CA LEU A 161 -7.68 13.05 -5.07
C LEU A 161 -9.18 13.27 -5.31
N GLU A 162 -9.69 14.49 -5.06
CA GLU A 162 -11.09 14.80 -5.34
C GLU A 162 -11.42 14.55 -6.82
N LEU A 163 -10.57 15.06 -7.74
CA LEU A 163 -10.79 14.82 -9.17
C LEU A 163 -10.69 13.34 -9.53
N LEU A 164 -9.70 12.60 -9.01
CA LEU A 164 -9.55 11.16 -9.25
C LEU A 164 -10.82 10.39 -8.86
N LEU A 165 -11.42 10.73 -7.72
CA LEU A 165 -12.65 10.08 -7.25
C LEU A 165 -13.86 10.43 -8.13
N ARG A 166 -13.97 11.67 -8.61
CA ARG A 166 -15.02 12.06 -9.57
C ARG A 166 -14.89 11.31 -10.91
N LEU A 167 -13.66 11.19 -11.41
CA LEU A 167 -13.37 10.43 -12.63
C LEU A 167 -13.74 8.94 -12.48
N ARG A 168 -13.53 8.38 -11.27
CA ARG A 168 -13.91 7.01 -10.95
C ARG A 168 -15.43 6.80 -11.00
N GLU A 169 -16.19 7.79 -10.52
CA GLU A 169 -17.66 7.70 -10.37
C GLU A 169 -18.43 8.04 -11.64
N SER A 170 -17.85 8.85 -12.55
CA SER A 170 -18.57 9.39 -13.69
C SER A 170 -17.74 9.32 -14.97
N GLU A 171 -18.39 8.97 -16.08
CA GLU A 171 -17.80 8.95 -17.42
C GLU A 171 -17.50 10.36 -17.93
N ARG A 172 -18.41 11.32 -17.65
CA ARG A 172 -18.28 12.73 -17.99
C ARG A 172 -18.14 13.57 -16.73
N VAL A 173 -17.16 14.45 -16.72
CA VAL A 173 -16.83 15.26 -15.53
C VAL A 173 -16.73 16.73 -15.87
N THR A 174 -17.42 17.54 -15.09
CA THR A 174 -17.19 18.98 -14.97
C THR A 174 -16.52 19.23 -13.63
N TRP A 175 -15.34 19.86 -13.67
CA TRP A 175 -14.53 20.11 -12.47
C TRP A 175 -13.65 21.35 -12.63
N SER A 176 -13.37 22.04 -11.54
CA SER A 176 -12.42 23.14 -11.49
C SER A 176 -11.65 23.14 -10.18
N GLY A 177 -10.37 23.44 -10.23
CA GLY A 177 -9.48 23.52 -9.09
C GLY A 177 -8.45 24.65 -9.21
N LYS A 178 -7.55 24.73 -8.25
CA LYS A 178 -6.47 25.72 -8.17
C LYS A 178 -5.24 25.31 -8.98
N HIS A 179 -4.91 24.01 -8.95
CA HIS A 179 -3.63 23.48 -9.43
C HIS A 179 -3.72 22.77 -10.79
N ARG A 180 -4.92 22.57 -11.30
CA ARG A 180 -5.16 21.92 -12.58
C ARG A 180 -6.21 22.69 -13.39
N ALA A 181 -6.03 22.73 -14.71
CA ALA A 181 -7.01 23.28 -15.63
C ALA A 181 -8.39 22.63 -15.48
N PRO A 182 -9.50 23.38 -15.61
CA PRO A 182 -10.84 22.86 -15.46
C PRO A 182 -11.19 21.84 -16.54
N LEU A 183 -12.16 20.99 -16.23
CA LEU A 183 -12.86 20.11 -17.17
C LEU A 183 -14.29 20.61 -17.34
N ASP A 184 -14.77 20.68 -18.56
CA ASP A 184 -16.15 21.09 -18.89
C ASP A 184 -16.82 19.95 -19.65
N ASP A 185 -17.71 19.23 -18.97
CA ASP A 185 -18.41 18.05 -19.48
C ASP A 185 -17.50 17.10 -20.29
N ALA A 186 -16.29 16.89 -19.78
CA ALA A 186 -15.24 16.12 -20.45
C ALA A 186 -15.44 14.61 -20.24
N GLY A 187 -15.51 13.84 -21.34
CA GLY A 187 -15.48 12.39 -21.29
C GLY A 187 -14.07 11.86 -21.05
N VAL A 188 -13.90 10.92 -20.11
CA VAL A 188 -12.59 10.34 -19.79
C VAL A 188 -12.59 8.83 -20.01
N TYR A 189 -11.75 8.38 -20.92
CA TYR A 189 -11.68 7.00 -21.42
C TYR A 189 -10.23 6.47 -21.41
N PRO A 190 -10.06 5.09 -21.36
CA PRO A 190 -11.13 4.10 -21.27
C PRO A 190 -11.80 4.07 -19.89
N ARG A 191 -12.95 3.38 -19.79
CA ARG A 191 -13.51 3.03 -18.47
C ARG A 191 -12.92 1.69 -18.03
N PRO A 192 -12.65 1.52 -16.72
CA PRO A 192 -12.17 0.25 -16.21
C PRO A 192 -13.24 -0.84 -16.28
N LEU A 193 -12.83 -2.09 -16.16
CA LEU A 193 -13.74 -3.24 -16.01
C LEU A 193 -14.41 -3.23 -14.63
N GLN A 194 -13.64 -2.88 -13.60
CA GLN A 194 -14.15 -2.77 -12.22
C GLN A 194 -14.95 -1.47 -12.05
N ASP A 195 -16.12 -1.56 -11.42
CA ASP A 195 -16.97 -0.41 -11.11
C ASP A 195 -17.36 -0.42 -9.62
N PRO A 196 -16.78 0.48 -8.82
CA PRO A 196 -15.72 1.43 -9.14
C PRO A 196 -14.31 0.79 -9.09
N LEU A 197 -13.35 1.39 -9.84
CA LEU A 197 -11.93 1.03 -9.72
C LEU A 197 -11.44 1.22 -8.27
N PRO A 198 -10.80 0.21 -7.65
CA PRO A 198 -10.37 0.32 -6.25
C PRO A 198 -9.30 1.40 -6.05
N VAL A 199 -9.50 2.24 -5.04
CA VAL A 199 -8.55 3.29 -4.62
C VAL A 199 -8.29 3.16 -3.13
N TRP A 200 -7.02 2.99 -2.74
CA TRP A 200 -6.53 2.97 -1.38
C TRP A 200 -5.82 4.28 -1.05
N ILE A 201 -5.86 4.71 0.20
CA ILE A 201 -5.08 5.86 0.68
C ILE A 201 -3.93 5.36 1.55
N ALA A 202 -2.71 5.65 1.13
CA ALA A 202 -1.51 5.33 1.90
C ALA A 202 -1.14 6.45 2.88
N VAL A 203 -0.81 6.06 4.11
CA VAL A 203 -0.39 6.98 5.17
C VAL A 203 0.86 6.47 5.89
N GLY A 204 1.77 7.39 6.22
CA GLY A 204 2.98 7.10 7.00
C GLY A 204 2.89 7.53 8.48
N GLY A 205 1.68 7.80 9.00
CA GLY A 205 1.50 8.18 10.41
C GLY A 205 0.78 9.51 10.66
N THR A 206 0.37 10.25 9.63
CA THR A 206 -0.31 11.55 9.77
C THR A 206 -1.81 11.38 10.07
N PRO A 207 -2.33 11.77 11.26
CA PRO A 207 -3.73 11.59 11.64
C PRO A 207 -4.73 12.23 10.66
N GLN A 208 -4.40 13.39 10.10
CA GLN A 208 -5.26 14.11 9.15
C GLN A 208 -5.51 13.29 7.87
N SER A 209 -4.47 12.57 7.39
CA SER A 209 -4.60 11.70 6.23
C SER A 209 -5.47 10.47 6.51
N VAL A 210 -5.39 9.95 7.74
CA VAL A 210 -6.24 8.85 8.22
C VAL A 210 -7.71 9.28 8.25
N VAL A 211 -7.99 10.46 8.82
CA VAL A 211 -9.35 11.02 8.86
C VAL A 211 -9.88 11.27 7.45
N ARG A 212 -9.06 11.80 6.54
CA ARG A 212 -9.44 12.00 5.13
C ARG A 212 -9.90 10.70 4.47
N ALA A 213 -9.11 9.63 4.59
CA ALA A 213 -9.48 8.31 4.05
C ALA A 213 -10.82 7.82 4.61
N ALA A 214 -11.02 7.96 5.92
CA ALA A 214 -12.23 7.57 6.61
C ALA A 214 -13.47 8.36 6.13
N LEU A 215 -13.36 9.68 6.01
CA LEU A 215 -14.47 10.55 5.56
C LEU A 215 -14.88 10.24 4.11
N LEU A 216 -13.92 9.86 3.27
CA LEU A 216 -14.15 9.49 1.87
C LEU A 216 -14.62 8.04 1.70
N GLY A 217 -14.70 7.25 2.78
CA GLY A 217 -15.07 5.82 2.70
C GLY A 217 -14.08 4.99 1.89
N LEU A 218 -12.79 5.34 1.91
CA LEU A 218 -11.74 4.66 1.17
C LEU A 218 -10.90 3.74 2.08
N PRO A 219 -10.46 2.57 1.59
CA PRO A 219 -9.53 1.71 2.28
C PRO A 219 -8.23 2.42 2.67
N LEU A 220 -7.66 2.03 3.81
CA LEU A 220 -6.46 2.65 4.39
C LEU A 220 -5.27 1.70 4.37
N ALA A 221 -4.12 2.16 3.85
CA ALA A 221 -2.83 1.47 3.97
C ALA A 221 -1.91 2.26 4.92
N ILE A 222 -1.48 1.63 6.01
CA ILE A 222 -0.58 2.21 7.00
C ILE A 222 0.82 1.63 6.76
N ALA A 223 1.79 2.50 6.46
CA ALA A 223 3.20 2.12 6.31
C ALA A 223 3.91 2.20 7.65
N ILE A 224 4.36 1.05 8.17
CA ILE A 224 5.15 0.93 9.40
C ILE A 224 6.59 0.64 8.99
N ILE A 225 7.37 1.68 8.72
CA ILE A 225 8.75 1.58 8.24
C ILE A 225 9.80 1.79 9.34
N GLY A 226 9.37 2.03 10.57
CA GLY A 226 10.24 2.24 11.73
C GLY A 226 9.45 2.46 13.01
N GLY A 227 10.13 2.41 14.15
CA GLY A 227 9.52 2.57 15.47
C GLY A 227 8.93 1.26 16.00
N GLN A 228 7.85 1.36 16.72
CA GLN A 228 7.10 0.24 17.29
C GLN A 228 5.67 0.23 16.71
N PRO A 229 5.15 -0.91 16.22
CA PRO A 229 3.81 -1.03 15.67
C PRO A 229 2.71 -0.47 16.58
N GLU A 230 2.84 -0.64 17.91
CA GLU A 230 1.88 -0.16 18.89
C GLU A 230 1.62 1.35 18.80
N HIS A 231 2.62 2.14 18.41
CA HIS A 231 2.47 3.59 18.23
C HIS A 231 1.55 3.96 17.06
N PHE A 232 1.33 3.04 16.12
CA PHE A 232 0.42 3.23 14.99
C PHE A 232 -1.00 2.72 15.26
N ALA A 233 -1.19 1.87 16.28
CA ALA A 233 -2.52 1.33 16.61
C ALA A 233 -3.60 2.41 16.85
N PRO A 234 -3.30 3.57 17.46
CA PRO A 234 -4.26 4.68 17.55
C PRO A 234 -4.79 5.16 16.20
N LEU A 235 -4.00 5.09 15.12
CA LEU A 235 -4.42 5.51 13.79
C LEU A 235 -5.52 4.60 13.22
N ALA A 236 -5.41 3.28 13.41
CA ALA A 236 -6.45 2.34 12.98
C ALA A 236 -7.75 2.53 13.77
N ARG A 237 -7.65 2.85 15.07
CA ARG A 237 -8.83 3.20 15.88
C ARG A 237 -9.47 4.51 15.42
N LEU A 238 -8.66 5.55 15.19
CA LEU A 238 -9.10 6.85 14.67
C LEU A 238 -9.82 6.68 13.32
N TYR A 239 -9.26 5.86 12.41
CA TYR A 239 -9.85 5.57 11.11
C TYR A 239 -11.27 4.99 11.25
N ARG A 240 -11.42 3.94 12.06
CA ARG A 240 -12.73 3.30 12.26
C ARG A 240 -13.75 4.22 12.92
N GLU A 241 -13.32 5.02 13.87
CA GLU A 241 -14.20 6.00 14.54
C GLU A 241 -14.63 7.10 13.58
N ALA A 242 -13.70 7.68 12.81
CA ALA A 242 -14.02 8.70 11.81
C ALA A 242 -14.95 8.16 10.72
N ALA A 243 -14.73 6.91 10.27
CA ALA A 243 -15.60 6.25 9.29
C ALA A 243 -17.05 6.10 9.82
N ARG A 244 -17.21 5.62 11.05
CA ARG A 244 -18.55 5.54 11.66
C ARG A 244 -19.24 6.90 11.75
N ARG A 245 -18.53 7.95 12.17
CA ARG A 245 -19.08 9.32 12.24
C ARG A 245 -19.45 9.87 10.87
N ALA A 246 -18.77 9.44 9.81
CA ALA A 246 -19.09 9.79 8.43
C ALA A 246 -20.25 8.96 7.84
N GLY A 247 -20.79 7.98 8.59
CA GLY A 247 -21.87 7.11 8.12
C GLY A 247 -21.40 5.89 7.32
N HIS A 248 -20.10 5.61 7.30
CA HIS A 248 -19.56 4.41 6.67
C HIS A 248 -19.51 3.24 7.65
N ASP A 249 -19.69 2.02 7.14
CA ASP A 249 -19.47 0.79 7.90
C ASP A 249 -17.98 0.44 7.94
N PRO A 250 -17.30 0.51 9.10
CA PRO A 250 -15.87 0.19 9.19
C PRO A 250 -15.52 -1.27 8.82
N ALA A 251 -16.48 -2.19 8.90
CA ALA A 251 -16.27 -3.58 8.51
C ALA A 251 -16.05 -3.73 6.99
N ARG A 252 -16.56 -2.76 6.21
CA ARG A 252 -16.41 -2.70 4.75
C ARG A 252 -15.20 -1.89 4.29
N LEU A 253 -14.46 -1.30 5.22
CA LEU A 253 -13.31 -0.44 4.97
C LEU A 253 -12.05 -1.12 5.51
N PRO A 254 -11.39 -1.96 4.70
CA PRO A 254 -10.22 -2.70 5.13
C PRO A 254 -9.04 -1.78 5.44
N VAL A 255 -8.22 -2.23 6.38
CA VAL A 255 -6.91 -1.66 6.67
C VAL A 255 -5.85 -2.60 6.15
N SER A 256 -4.83 -2.06 5.48
CA SER A 256 -3.59 -2.73 5.12
C SER A 256 -2.47 -2.27 6.03
N ILE A 257 -1.59 -3.19 6.43
CA ILE A 257 -0.30 -2.87 7.05
C ILE A 257 0.81 -3.18 6.04
N ASN A 258 1.71 -2.22 5.88
CA ASN A 258 2.82 -2.29 4.93
C ASN A 258 4.13 -2.13 5.69
N SER A 259 5.00 -3.16 5.69
CA SER A 259 6.22 -3.18 6.52
C SER A 259 7.42 -3.75 5.76
N HIS A 260 8.62 -3.31 6.15
CA HIS A 260 9.86 -3.93 5.69
C HIS A 260 9.94 -5.37 6.20
N THR A 261 10.05 -6.30 5.27
CA THR A 261 9.99 -7.74 5.57
C THR A 261 11.11 -8.47 4.84
N TYR A 262 11.75 -9.44 5.50
CA TYR A 262 12.66 -10.37 4.86
C TYR A 262 12.61 -11.72 5.58
N VAL A 263 12.43 -12.78 4.82
CA VAL A 263 12.31 -14.13 5.34
C VAL A 263 13.48 -14.95 4.81
N ALA A 264 14.18 -15.66 5.68
CA ALA A 264 15.19 -16.64 5.32
C ALA A 264 14.97 -17.93 6.12
N ASP A 265 15.70 -19.00 5.78
CA ASP A 265 15.52 -20.31 6.41
C ASP A 265 15.81 -20.28 7.92
N THR A 266 16.64 -19.33 8.38
CA THR A 266 16.90 -19.11 9.82
C THR A 266 16.94 -17.61 10.16
N SER A 267 16.67 -17.30 11.43
CA SER A 267 16.74 -15.94 11.98
C SER A 267 18.12 -15.28 11.80
N GLN A 268 19.20 -16.06 12.02
CA GLN A 268 20.57 -15.57 11.86
C GLN A 268 20.87 -15.24 10.40
N GLN A 269 20.48 -16.13 9.48
CA GLN A 269 20.66 -15.92 8.05
C GLN A 269 19.90 -14.66 7.59
N ALA A 270 18.63 -14.50 7.99
CA ALA A 270 17.84 -13.32 7.67
C ALA A 270 18.53 -12.02 8.11
N SER A 271 19.07 -12.03 9.34
CA SER A 271 19.79 -10.89 9.89
C SER A 271 21.06 -10.56 9.12
N ASP A 272 21.85 -11.56 8.78
CA ASP A 272 23.16 -11.38 8.12
C ASP A 272 23.03 -10.99 6.65
N GLU A 273 21.99 -11.47 5.98
CA GLU A 273 21.70 -11.14 4.59
C GLU A 273 21.07 -9.77 4.41
N TYR A 274 20.11 -9.41 5.26
CA TYR A 274 19.33 -8.18 5.10
C TYR A 274 20.02 -6.94 5.66
N TYR A 275 20.71 -7.04 6.80
CA TYR A 275 21.32 -5.90 7.47
C TYR A 275 22.21 -5.04 6.55
N PRO A 276 23.16 -5.60 5.78
CA PRO A 276 24.08 -4.78 5.00
C PRO A 276 23.37 -3.89 3.97
N THR A 277 22.36 -4.41 3.27
CA THR A 277 21.63 -3.69 2.23
C THR A 277 20.64 -2.70 2.85
N TYR A 278 19.95 -3.10 3.92
CA TYR A 278 19.05 -2.25 4.69
C TYR A 278 19.78 -1.06 5.31
N ALA A 279 20.90 -1.31 5.98
CA ALA A 279 21.72 -0.25 6.59
C ALA A 279 22.29 0.71 5.54
N ALA A 280 22.73 0.20 4.38
CA ALA A 280 23.22 1.04 3.28
C ALA A 280 22.11 1.98 2.76
N MET A 281 20.90 1.46 2.55
CA MET A 281 19.74 2.24 2.11
C MET A 281 19.34 3.28 3.18
N MET A 282 19.19 2.85 4.44
CA MET A 282 18.80 3.74 5.54
C MET A 282 19.86 4.83 5.79
N ASN A 283 21.14 4.53 5.66
CA ASN A 283 22.21 5.51 5.79
C ASN A 283 22.23 6.52 4.64
N ARG A 284 21.88 6.08 3.42
CA ARG A 284 21.73 6.99 2.28
C ARG A 284 20.61 7.99 2.52
N ILE A 285 19.41 7.50 2.84
CA ILE A 285 18.23 8.35 3.14
C ILE A 285 18.48 9.21 4.38
N GLY A 286 19.14 8.63 5.39
CA GLY A 286 19.46 9.30 6.65
C GLY A 286 20.36 10.52 6.47
N ARG A 287 21.35 10.46 5.56
CA ARG A 287 22.20 11.61 5.24
C ARG A 287 21.41 12.81 4.71
N GLU A 288 20.38 12.56 3.93
CA GLU A 288 19.51 13.62 3.39
C GLU A 288 18.58 14.21 4.46
N ARG A 289 18.25 13.42 5.48
CA ARG A 289 17.30 13.78 6.55
C ARG A 289 17.96 14.12 7.89
N GLY A 290 19.28 14.11 7.97
CA GLY A 290 20.01 14.37 9.21
C GLY A 290 19.89 13.27 10.27
N TRP A 291 19.60 12.01 9.87
CA TRP A 291 19.53 10.89 10.81
C TRP A 291 20.92 10.33 11.12
N SER A 292 21.06 9.79 12.33
CA SER A 292 22.25 9.03 12.69
C SER A 292 22.36 7.75 11.85
N PRO A 293 23.60 7.29 11.58
CA PRO A 293 23.80 6.04 10.84
C PRO A 293 23.14 4.85 11.54
N MET A 294 22.52 3.98 10.74
CA MET A 294 21.92 2.71 11.17
C MET A 294 23.01 1.73 11.63
N GLY A 295 23.14 1.53 12.92
CA GLY A 295 24.02 0.53 13.50
C GLY A 295 23.38 -0.84 13.66
N ARG A 296 24.20 -1.89 13.83
CA ARG A 296 23.72 -3.27 14.01
C ARG A 296 22.75 -3.39 15.21
N SER A 297 23.09 -2.77 16.35
CA SER A 297 22.21 -2.83 17.53
C SER A 297 20.83 -2.23 17.29
N GLN A 298 20.76 -1.11 16.56
CA GLN A 298 19.49 -0.49 16.19
C GLN A 298 18.68 -1.38 15.23
N PHE A 299 19.34 -2.03 14.29
CA PHE A 299 18.71 -2.99 13.41
C PHE A 299 18.15 -4.19 14.19
N GLU A 300 18.93 -4.77 15.12
CA GLU A 300 18.46 -5.90 15.95
C GLU A 300 17.29 -5.49 16.86
N MET A 301 17.29 -4.28 17.41
CA MET A 301 16.11 -3.74 18.11
C MET A 301 14.88 -3.66 17.19
N GLY A 302 15.07 -3.24 15.93
CA GLY A 302 13.99 -3.21 14.93
C GLY A 302 13.43 -4.59 14.62
N ARG A 303 14.24 -5.65 14.71
CA ARG A 303 13.85 -7.05 14.53
C ARG A 303 13.19 -7.67 15.76
N SER A 304 13.30 -7.07 16.95
CA SER A 304 12.68 -7.60 18.16
C SER A 304 11.18 -7.84 17.98
N PRO A 305 10.51 -8.65 18.81
CA PRO A 305 9.08 -8.94 18.68
C PRO A 305 8.18 -7.71 18.55
N HIS A 306 8.55 -6.60 19.17
CA HIS A 306 7.84 -5.31 19.12
C HIS A 306 8.48 -4.28 18.19
N GLY A 307 9.47 -4.68 17.39
CA GLY A 307 10.09 -3.78 16.41
C GLY A 307 9.38 -3.83 15.05
N ALA A 308 9.55 -2.77 14.24
CA ALA A 308 8.89 -2.61 12.95
C ALA A 308 9.44 -3.50 11.82
N LEU A 309 10.61 -4.16 12.01
CA LEU A 309 11.22 -4.97 10.97
C LEU A 309 10.76 -6.44 11.10
N LEU A 310 10.06 -6.93 10.08
CA LEU A 310 9.65 -8.33 10.00
C LEU A 310 10.74 -9.15 9.31
N VAL A 311 11.91 -9.24 9.95
CA VAL A 311 13.11 -9.89 9.41
C VAL A 311 13.49 -11.06 10.31
N GLY A 312 13.40 -12.30 9.80
CA GLY A 312 13.61 -13.49 10.60
C GLY A 312 13.32 -14.80 9.85
N SER A 313 13.19 -15.87 10.62
CA SER A 313 12.65 -17.14 10.12
C SER A 313 11.17 -17.03 9.80
N PRO A 314 10.58 -17.99 9.06
CA PRO A 314 9.14 -18.01 8.82
C PRO A 314 8.32 -17.90 10.10
N GLU A 315 8.69 -18.61 11.18
CA GLU A 315 7.98 -18.60 12.45
C GLU A 315 8.00 -17.22 13.11
N GLU A 316 9.16 -16.54 13.11
CA GLU A 316 9.29 -15.20 13.69
C GLU A 316 8.44 -14.18 12.93
N VAL A 317 8.45 -14.25 11.59
CA VAL A 317 7.63 -13.36 10.75
C VAL A 317 6.14 -13.63 10.94
N VAL A 318 5.72 -14.90 11.04
CA VAL A 318 4.33 -15.30 11.39
C VAL A 318 3.90 -14.65 12.71
N GLN A 319 4.71 -14.78 13.77
CA GLN A 319 4.37 -14.22 15.10
C GLN A 319 4.21 -12.70 15.05
N LYS A 320 5.09 -12.01 14.31
CA LYS A 320 5.01 -10.55 14.17
C LYS A 320 3.77 -10.11 13.39
N ILE A 321 3.40 -10.78 12.30
CA ILE A 321 2.17 -10.47 11.55
C ILE A 321 0.92 -10.72 12.42
N LEU A 322 0.90 -11.79 13.19
CA LEU A 322 -0.18 -12.09 14.13
C LEU A 322 -0.30 -11.03 15.23
N PHE A 323 0.84 -10.58 15.79
CA PHE A 323 0.87 -9.48 16.73
C PHE A 323 0.34 -8.17 16.13
N GLU A 324 0.76 -7.81 14.92
CA GLU A 324 0.21 -6.65 14.21
C GLU A 324 -1.30 -6.84 13.92
N HIS A 325 -1.74 -8.06 13.61
CA HIS A 325 -3.16 -8.34 13.41
C HIS A 325 -3.99 -8.09 14.68
N GLU A 326 -3.49 -8.45 15.84
CA GLU A 326 -4.11 -8.14 17.13
C GLU A 326 -4.22 -6.63 17.38
N LEU A 327 -3.18 -5.86 17.01
CA LEU A 327 -3.16 -4.41 17.19
C LEU A 327 -4.11 -3.67 16.25
N PHE A 328 -4.14 -4.09 14.98
CA PHE A 328 -4.77 -3.32 13.90
C PHE A 328 -6.07 -3.94 13.40
N GLY A 329 -6.28 -5.24 13.55
CA GLY A 329 -7.38 -5.96 12.88
C GLY A 329 -7.36 -5.75 11.37
N HIS A 330 -6.16 -5.70 10.78
CA HIS A 330 -5.98 -5.46 9.35
C HIS A 330 -6.45 -6.67 8.53
N LYS A 331 -6.87 -6.41 7.29
CA LYS A 331 -7.35 -7.44 6.36
C LYS A 331 -6.38 -7.66 5.19
N ARG A 332 -5.31 -6.85 5.11
CA ARG A 332 -4.23 -6.99 4.13
C ARG A 332 -2.88 -6.72 4.80
N PHE A 333 -1.91 -7.54 4.50
CA PHE A 333 -0.51 -7.31 4.86
C PHE A 333 0.34 -7.26 3.60
N MET A 334 1.15 -6.20 3.46
CA MET A 334 2.05 -5.98 2.33
C MET A 334 3.50 -6.02 2.79
N ALA A 335 4.25 -7.00 2.33
CA ALA A 335 5.67 -7.16 2.65
C ALA A 335 6.57 -6.45 1.64
N GLN A 336 7.41 -5.51 2.10
CA GLN A 336 8.49 -4.96 1.28
C GLN A 336 9.74 -5.84 1.43
N ILE A 337 9.86 -6.85 0.57
CA ILE A 337 10.93 -7.84 0.67
C ILE A 337 12.26 -7.33 0.08
N SER A 338 12.23 -6.69 -1.08
CA SER A 338 13.42 -6.14 -1.71
C SER A 338 13.67 -4.71 -1.28
N VAL A 339 14.42 -4.55 -0.20
CA VAL A 339 14.90 -3.24 0.29
C VAL A 339 16.41 -3.14 0.06
N GLY A 340 16.83 -2.11 -0.65
CA GLY A 340 18.20 -2.00 -1.11
C GLY A 340 18.53 -3.04 -2.21
N THR A 341 19.82 -3.28 -2.42
CA THR A 341 20.31 -4.12 -3.51
C THR A 341 20.58 -5.56 -3.08
N LEU A 342 19.57 -6.24 -2.57
CA LEU A 342 19.65 -7.66 -2.28
C LEU A 342 19.92 -8.48 -3.56
N PRO A 343 20.72 -9.55 -3.50
CA PRO A 343 20.83 -10.50 -4.61
C PRO A 343 19.48 -11.09 -5.00
N HIS A 344 19.21 -11.19 -6.30
CA HIS A 344 17.89 -11.58 -6.80
C HIS A 344 17.44 -12.95 -6.34
N GLU A 345 18.36 -13.93 -6.32
CA GLU A 345 18.09 -15.29 -5.82
C GLU A 345 17.64 -15.30 -4.35
N LYS A 346 18.13 -14.36 -3.53
CA LYS A 346 17.70 -14.20 -2.15
C LYS A 346 16.32 -13.57 -2.03
N VAL A 347 16.01 -12.64 -2.93
CA VAL A 347 14.66 -12.06 -3.01
C VAL A 347 13.65 -13.13 -3.41
N LEU A 348 13.95 -13.95 -4.43
CA LEU A 348 13.08 -15.07 -4.86
C LEU A 348 12.88 -16.08 -3.73
N ARG A 349 13.96 -16.47 -3.01
CA ARG A 349 13.84 -17.38 -1.85
C ARG A 349 12.98 -16.80 -0.74
N ALA A 350 13.10 -15.50 -0.43
CA ALA A 350 12.28 -14.83 0.56
C ALA A 350 10.80 -14.78 0.14
N ILE A 351 10.51 -14.57 -1.14
CA ILE A 351 9.14 -14.62 -1.71
C ILE A 351 8.58 -16.04 -1.58
N GLU A 352 9.37 -17.07 -1.91
CA GLU A 352 8.97 -18.46 -1.78
C GLU A 352 8.60 -18.82 -0.34
N LEU A 353 9.47 -18.54 0.65
CA LEU A 353 9.20 -18.78 2.07
C LEU A 353 7.97 -17.99 2.55
N PHE A 354 7.82 -16.73 2.11
CA PHE A 354 6.66 -15.94 2.48
C PHE A 354 5.36 -16.53 1.93
N GLY A 355 5.35 -16.96 0.67
CA GLY A 355 4.16 -17.52 0.01
C GLY A 355 3.80 -18.94 0.48
N THR A 356 4.79 -19.79 0.75
CA THR A 356 4.57 -21.21 1.09
C THR A 356 4.44 -21.48 2.59
N GLU A 357 5.10 -20.68 3.44
CA GLU A 357 5.14 -20.94 4.87
C GLU A 357 4.45 -19.84 5.68
N VAL A 358 4.77 -18.56 5.44
CA VAL A 358 4.26 -17.45 6.27
C VAL A 358 2.78 -17.19 6.01
N ALA A 359 2.40 -16.86 4.79
CA ALA A 359 1.03 -16.46 4.47
C ALA A 359 -0.01 -17.55 4.77
N PRO A 360 0.21 -18.84 4.42
CA PRO A 360 -0.73 -19.91 4.77
C PRO A 360 -0.87 -20.12 6.26
N THR A 361 0.24 -20.04 7.01
CA THR A 361 0.25 -20.24 8.47
C THR A 361 -0.52 -19.14 9.19
N VAL A 362 -0.30 -17.87 8.81
CA VAL A 362 -1.04 -16.74 9.40
C VAL A 362 -2.52 -16.84 9.08
N ARG A 363 -2.91 -17.16 7.83
CA ARG A 363 -4.32 -17.35 7.46
C ARG A 363 -4.99 -18.41 8.34
N LYS A 364 -4.37 -19.57 8.47
CA LYS A 364 -4.87 -20.67 9.29
C LYS A 364 -5.04 -20.26 10.76
N GLU A 365 -4.07 -19.54 11.31
CA GLU A 365 -4.11 -19.13 12.71
C GLU A 365 -5.19 -18.06 12.97
N ILE A 366 -5.38 -17.11 12.06
CA ILE A 366 -6.47 -16.11 12.17
C ILE A 366 -7.83 -16.80 12.09
N GLU A 367 -8.03 -17.75 11.16
CA GLU A 367 -9.26 -18.52 11.06
C GLU A 367 -9.54 -19.33 12.35
N ARG A 368 -8.52 -19.98 12.91
CA ARG A 368 -8.63 -20.72 14.17
C ARG A 368 -9.05 -19.82 15.34
N ARG A 369 -8.47 -18.63 15.45
CA ARG A 369 -8.81 -17.66 16.52
C ARG A 369 -10.24 -17.13 16.37
N SER A 370 -10.67 -16.85 15.13
CA SER A 370 -12.03 -16.38 14.85
C SER A 370 -13.10 -17.42 15.24
N THR A 371 -12.86 -18.70 14.94
CA THR A 371 -13.80 -19.79 15.31
C THR A 371 -13.85 -20.04 16.80
N SER A 372 -12.71 -19.91 17.51
CA SER A 372 -12.64 -20.09 18.96
C SER A 372 -13.36 -18.97 19.72
N SER A 373 -13.37 -17.75 19.20
CA SER A 373 -14.10 -16.60 19.80
C SER A 373 -15.63 -16.67 19.59
N ALA A 374 -16.08 -17.33 18.52
CA ALA A 374 -17.51 -17.50 18.23
C ALA A 374 -18.16 -18.66 18.99
N GLY A 375 -17.37 -19.60 19.57
CA GLY A 375 -17.82 -20.80 20.29
C GLY A 375 -17.81 -20.69 21.81
N GLY A 376 -17.67 -19.49 22.40
CA GLY A 376 -17.78 -19.28 23.85
C GLY A 376 -19.20 -19.57 24.36
N PRO A 377 -19.37 -20.27 25.50
CA PRO A 377 -20.69 -20.68 25.99
C PRO A 377 -21.55 -19.44 26.26
N ALA A 378 -22.76 -19.45 25.72
CA ALA A 378 -23.80 -18.55 26.18
C ALA A 378 -23.95 -18.79 27.70
N ALA A 379 -23.63 -17.77 28.49
CA ALA A 379 -23.79 -17.81 29.92
C ALA A 379 -25.27 -18.06 30.21
N SER A 380 -25.54 -19.21 30.80
CA SER A 380 -26.82 -19.60 31.37
C SER A 380 -27.18 -18.79 32.61
#